data_29f504b0b26d6f710243a814c3b59c9a
#
_entry.id   29f504b0b26d6f710243a814c3b59c9a
#
_cell.length_a   1.000
_cell.length_b   1.000
_cell.length_c   1.000
_cell.angle_alpha   90.00
_cell.angle_beta   90.00
_cell.angle_gamma   90.00
#
_symmetry.space_group_name_H-M   'P 1'
#
loop_
_entity.id
_entity.type
_entity.pdbx_description
1 polymer ?
#
loop_
_entity_poly.entity_id
_entity_poly.type
_entity_poly.pdbx_seq_one_letter_code
_entity_poly.pdbx_strand_id
1 'polypeptide(L)'
;MKKKIVTLGLMMVLSMTAVAGCGQKAGVETTAQAAAESTAADTTAADAAADTTQADAAGTETTAAAQSDDSYQYVSAGDAVAAAKDKSAHVLDVREWDNYVKGRVADSMWCPIFPLEDDSLAEAMGTYAKENLSDGQKIYIICNSGKRGAEKATGVLKEAGIDGSLIYTVEGGAKALESEKGALTTNRADEDIDWKTVAAADALKAVGGSDIQILDVRDNDTYAKGHLKGSIQSSLKEIEDPAAQTAMYKMAKEEMDPSKPVYLLCYSGNKCAKTGISVMKDAGFDVDNLFIIENGAKDKDIQAAFVTE
;
A
#
# COMPACT_ATOMS: atom_id res chain seq x y z
N MET A 1 43.52 -9.40 -15.40
CA MET A 1 43.06 -10.79 -15.43
C MET A 1 41.57 -10.75 -15.79
N LYS A 2 41.23 -11.23 -17.02
CA LYS A 2 39.88 -11.18 -17.58
C LYS A 2 39.06 -12.34 -17.03
N LYS A 3 37.98 -12.10 -16.28
CA LYS A 3 37.02 -13.14 -15.88
C LYS A 3 35.91 -13.22 -16.91
N LYS A 4 35.76 -14.41 -17.52
CA LYS A 4 34.71 -14.75 -18.47
C LYS A 4 33.42 -15.05 -17.70
N ILE A 5 32.33 -14.40 -18.09
CA ILE A 5 30.97 -14.71 -17.62
C ILE A 5 30.39 -15.74 -18.60
N VAL A 6 29.95 -16.86 -18.05
CA VAL A 6 29.26 -17.93 -18.79
C VAL A 6 27.77 -17.69 -18.62
N THR A 7 27.09 -17.37 -19.71
CA THR A 7 25.63 -17.24 -19.79
C THR A 7 25.04 -18.61 -20.06
N LEU A 8 24.25 -19.13 -19.13
CA LEU A 8 23.49 -20.38 -19.31
C LEU A 8 22.05 -20.01 -19.69
N GLY A 9 21.72 -20.19 -20.96
CA GLY A 9 20.37 -20.01 -21.47
C GLY A 9 19.51 -21.25 -21.15
N LEU A 10 18.35 -21.03 -20.55
CA LEU A 10 17.32 -22.04 -20.34
C LEU A 10 16.15 -21.75 -21.29
N MET A 11 16.04 -22.54 -22.36
CA MET A 11 14.86 -22.59 -23.25
C MET A 11 13.74 -23.35 -22.54
N MET A 12 12.59 -22.73 -22.34
CA MET A 12 11.34 -23.41 -22.00
C MET A 12 10.43 -23.47 -23.21
N VAL A 13 10.14 -24.71 -23.62
CA VAL A 13 9.23 -25.06 -24.72
C VAL A 13 7.79 -24.99 -24.24
N LEU A 14 7.00 -24.15 -24.89
CA LEU A 14 5.55 -24.05 -24.67
C LEU A 14 4.83 -25.07 -25.53
N SER A 15 4.16 -26.05 -24.96
CA SER A 15 3.23 -26.95 -25.67
C SER A 15 1.80 -26.43 -25.53
N MET A 16 1.25 -26.02 -26.68
CA MET A 16 -0.18 -25.75 -26.87
C MET A 16 -0.96 -27.05 -27.00
N THR A 17 -2.02 -27.22 -26.21
CA THR A 17 -3.09 -28.17 -26.54
C THR A 17 -4.40 -27.39 -26.69
N ALA A 18 -4.88 -27.41 -27.95
CA ALA A 18 -6.21 -26.94 -28.30
C ALA A 18 -7.23 -28.07 -28.07
N VAL A 19 -8.35 -27.75 -27.41
CA VAL A 19 -9.55 -28.61 -27.44
C VAL A 19 -10.73 -27.75 -27.93
N ALA A 20 -11.21 -28.12 -29.10
CA ALA A 20 -12.46 -27.67 -29.68
C ALA A 20 -13.62 -28.55 -29.20
N GLY A 21 -14.76 -27.93 -28.84
CA GLY A 21 -16.00 -28.66 -28.54
C GLY A 21 -17.20 -27.75 -28.70
N CYS A 22 -17.93 -28.02 -29.75
CA CYS A 22 -19.19 -27.41 -30.21
C CYS A 22 -20.39 -27.64 -29.28
N GLY A 23 -21.33 -26.67 -29.29
CA GLY A 23 -22.76 -27.00 -29.53
C GLY A 23 -23.73 -26.70 -28.43
N GLN A 24 -24.52 -25.78 -28.57
CA GLN A 24 -25.93 -25.69 -28.98
C GLN A 24 -26.85 -24.94 -27.98
N LYS A 25 -27.69 -24.16 -28.60
CA LYS A 25 -28.74 -23.22 -28.33
C LYS A 25 -29.94 -23.69 -27.49
N ALA A 26 -30.66 -22.63 -27.08
CA ALA A 26 -32.09 -22.44 -26.80
C ALA A 26 -32.45 -22.49 -25.32
N GLY A 27 -33.29 -21.64 -24.78
CA GLY A 27 -34.23 -20.63 -25.18
C GLY A 27 -34.98 -20.17 -23.96
N VAL A 28 -35.25 -18.87 -23.89
CA VAL A 28 -36.48 -18.16 -23.54
C VAL A 28 -37.39 -18.74 -22.43
N GLU A 29 -37.72 -17.99 -21.41
CA GLU A 29 -38.85 -17.13 -21.09
C GLU A 29 -38.94 -16.80 -19.59
N THR A 30 -38.99 -15.52 -19.32
CA THR A 30 -39.95 -14.65 -18.62
C THR A 30 -40.98 -15.27 -17.69
N THR A 31 -41.06 -14.76 -16.47
CA THR A 31 -42.20 -14.15 -15.76
C THR A 31 -41.81 -13.81 -14.33
N ALA A 32 -41.89 -12.69 -13.92
CA ALA A 32 -42.66 -11.64 -13.27
C ALA A 32 -43.48 -12.06 -12.03
N GLN A 33 -43.31 -11.23 -10.98
CA GLN A 33 -44.29 -10.83 -9.96
C GLN A 33 -44.61 -11.85 -8.84
N ALA A 34 -44.70 -11.51 -7.57
CA ALA A 34 -45.33 -10.38 -6.91
C ALA A 34 -44.99 -10.34 -5.40
N ALA A 35 -45.20 -9.19 -4.86
CA ALA A 35 -45.17 -8.75 -3.48
C ALA A 35 -46.23 -9.41 -2.56
N ALA A 36 -45.97 -9.32 -1.24
CA ALA A 36 -46.90 -9.04 -0.12
C ALA A 36 -46.09 -9.17 1.17
N GLU A 37 -45.85 -8.16 1.89
CA GLU A 37 -46.58 -7.39 2.93
C GLU A 37 -47.14 -8.22 4.09
N SER A 38 -46.92 -7.62 5.28
CA SER A 38 -47.74 -7.65 6.50
C SER A 38 -47.15 -8.45 7.67
N THR A 39 -46.96 -7.97 8.79
CA THR A 39 -47.42 -7.03 9.81
C THR A 39 -46.87 -7.47 11.16
N ALA A 40 -46.31 -6.58 11.90
CA ALA A 40 -46.56 -6.03 13.22
C ALA A 40 -47.25 -6.89 14.32
N ALA A 41 -46.70 -6.77 15.48
CA ALA A 41 -47.24 -6.51 16.82
C ALA A 41 -46.40 -7.20 17.89
N ASP A 42 -45.78 -6.48 18.75
CA ASP A 42 -46.23 -5.73 19.95
C ASP A 42 -46.43 -6.65 21.15
N THR A 43 -45.85 -6.25 22.22
CA THR A 43 -46.24 -6.06 23.61
C THR A 43 -45.13 -6.36 24.63
N THR A 44 -44.61 -5.29 25.24
CA THR A 44 -44.81 -4.88 26.67
C THR A 44 -44.20 -5.84 27.71
N ALA A 45 -43.55 -5.40 28.68
CA ALA A 45 -43.36 -4.29 29.56
C ALA A 45 -42.70 -4.78 30.86
N ALA A 46 -41.89 -3.90 31.40
CA ALA A 46 -41.75 -3.49 32.79
C ALA A 46 -41.36 -4.54 33.83
N ASP A 47 -40.41 -4.27 34.74
CA ASP A 47 -40.45 -3.32 35.85
C ASP A 47 -39.08 -3.37 36.56
N ALA A 48 -38.50 -2.31 36.82
CA ALA A 48 -38.42 -1.41 37.95
C ALA A 48 -37.50 -1.80 39.10
N ALA A 49 -36.66 -0.79 39.39
CA ALA A 49 -36.26 -0.21 40.68
C ALA A 49 -35.14 -0.98 41.44
N ALA A 50 -34.24 -0.37 42.11
CA ALA A 50 -33.90 0.99 42.51
C ALA A 50 -32.52 0.96 43.17
N ASP A 51 -31.81 2.05 42.94
CA ASP A 51 -31.15 2.89 43.99
C ASP A 51 -30.05 2.29 44.90
N THR A 52 -28.86 2.84 44.82
CA THR A 52 -28.28 3.74 45.82
C THR A 52 -26.89 4.25 45.38
N THR A 53 -26.81 5.56 45.41
CA THR A 53 -25.64 6.45 45.42
C THR A 53 -24.53 6.01 46.36
N GLN A 54 -23.26 6.13 45.87
CA GLN A 54 -22.26 6.85 46.66
C GLN A 54 -21.08 7.28 45.77
N ALA A 55 -20.86 8.57 45.72
CA ALA A 55 -19.65 9.18 45.19
C ALA A 55 -18.52 8.95 46.20
N ASP A 56 -17.30 8.70 45.72
CA ASP A 56 -16.14 9.51 46.06
C ASP A 56 -14.83 9.00 45.37
N ALA A 57 -14.00 10.01 45.13
CA ALA A 57 -12.54 9.98 45.05
C ALA A 57 -11.87 9.55 43.78
N ALA A 58 -11.36 10.57 43.08
CA ALA A 58 -10.28 10.53 42.13
C ALA A 58 -9.12 9.64 42.64
N GLY A 59 -8.87 8.60 41.85
CA GLY A 59 -7.66 7.82 41.92
C GLY A 59 -7.19 7.64 40.48
N THR A 60 -6.12 8.35 40.14
CA THR A 60 -5.32 8.10 38.95
C THR A 60 -4.74 6.68 39.05
N GLU A 61 -5.47 5.69 38.65
CA GLU A 61 -4.90 4.36 38.42
C GLU A 61 -4.31 4.33 37.03
N THR A 62 -3.01 4.56 36.98
CA THR A 62 -2.14 4.02 35.95
C THR A 62 -2.39 2.52 35.91
N THR A 63 -3.19 2.04 34.99
CA THR A 63 -3.31 0.61 34.69
C THR A 63 -1.96 0.12 34.26
N ALA A 64 -1.25 -0.50 35.19
CA ALA A 64 -0.06 -1.28 34.93
C ALA A 64 -0.41 -2.33 33.88
N ALA A 65 0.23 -2.24 32.72
CA ALA A 65 0.20 -3.27 31.71
C ALA A 65 0.51 -4.62 32.35
N ALA A 66 -0.32 -5.60 32.10
CA ALA A 66 -0.06 -6.97 32.46
C ALA A 66 1.28 -7.38 31.84
N GLN A 67 2.28 -7.63 32.67
CA GLN A 67 3.55 -8.19 32.29
C GLN A 67 3.29 -9.61 31.76
N SER A 68 3.34 -9.78 30.45
CA SER A 68 3.44 -11.06 29.80
C SER A 68 4.82 -11.18 29.21
N ASP A 69 5.55 -12.16 29.69
CA ASP A 69 6.78 -12.72 29.14
C ASP A 69 7.83 -11.74 28.59
N ASP A 70 9.03 -11.86 29.03
CA ASP A 70 10.20 -10.98 29.03
C ASP A 70 10.75 -10.54 27.65
N SER A 71 9.94 -10.49 26.57
CA SER A 71 10.50 -10.29 25.23
C SER A 71 9.80 -9.28 24.32
N TYR A 72 8.57 -8.86 24.60
CA TYR A 72 7.82 -7.97 23.70
C TYR A 72 7.37 -6.69 24.41
N GLN A 73 7.68 -5.54 23.79
CA GLN A 73 7.22 -4.25 24.24
C GLN A 73 5.99 -3.82 23.41
N TYR A 74 5.08 -3.07 24.02
CA TYR A 74 3.88 -2.62 23.36
C TYR A 74 3.78 -1.10 23.38
N VAL A 75 3.10 -0.55 22.37
CA VAL A 75 2.77 0.87 22.23
C VAL A 75 1.30 0.98 21.83
N SER A 76 0.61 2.05 22.27
CA SER A 76 -0.78 2.27 21.91
C SER A 76 -0.93 2.62 20.40
N ALA A 77 -2.11 2.36 19.83
CA ALA A 77 -2.44 2.76 18.46
C ALA A 77 -2.30 4.28 18.26
N GLY A 78 -2.74 5.08 19.24
CA GLY A 78 -2.62 6.54 19.19
C GLY A 78 -1.18 7.03 19.16
N ASP A 79 -0.32 6.44 20.00
CA ASP A 79 1.12 6.80 20.00
C ASP A 79 1.81 6.42 18.70
N ALA A 80 1.43 5.30 18.08
CA ALA A 80 1.98 4.90 16.78
C ALA A 80 1.59 5.90 15.68
N VAL A 81 0.34 6.38 15.66
CA VAL A 81 -0.12 7.41 14.72
C VAL A 81 0.60 8.73 14.96
N ALA A 82 0.77 9.14 16.21
CA ALA A 82 1.50 10.35 16.57
C ALA A 82 2.97 10.25 16.11
N ALA A 83 3.62 9.12 16.39
CA ALA A 83 5.01 8.89 16.03
C ALA A 83 5.26 8.89 14.51
N ALA A 84 4.35 8.35 13.71
CA ALA A 84 4.43 8.44 12.25
C ALA A 84 4.39 9.91 11.78
N LYS A 85 3.49 10.70 12.38
CA LYS A 85 3.28 12.10 12.01
C LYS A 85 4.45 13.00 12.40
N ASP A 86 5.03 12.82 13.58
CA ASP A 86 6.11 13.65 14.10
C ASP A 86 7.51 13.06 13.86
N LYS A 87 7.56 11.89 13.22
CA LYS A 87 8.79 11.14 12.90
C LYS A 87 9.65 10.79 14.11
N SER A 88 9.03 10.61 15.28
CA SER A 88 9.73 10.25 16.51
C SER A 88 10.04 8.75 16.62
N ALA A 89 9.45 7.93 15.75
CA ALA A 89 9.75 6.52 15.59
C ALA A 89 9.45 6.08 14.15
N HIS A 90 10.09 5.01 13.71
CA HIS A 90 9.68 4.29 12.51
C HIS A 90 8.38 3.52 12.79
N VAL A 91 7.36 3.71 11.98
CA VAL A 91 6.13 2.92 12.04
C VAL A 91 6.17 1.92 10.88
N LEU A 92 6.41 0.65 11.21
CA LEU A 92 6.61 -0.43 10.25
C LEU A 92 5.35 -1.29 10.13
N ASP A 93 4.67 -1.22 9.00
CA ASP A 93 3.53 -2.07 8.69
C ASP A 93 4.01 -3.36 8.00
N VAL A 94 3.76 -4.49 8.66
CA VAL A 94 4.22 -5.81 8.20
C VAL A 94 3.08 -6.66 7.63
N ARG A 95 1.93 -6.06 7.37
CA ARG A 95 0.78 -6.74 6.78
C ARG A 95 1.01 -7.02 5.29
N GLU A 96 0.30 -8.02 4.79
CA GLU A 96 0.20 -8.27 3.35
C GLU A 96 -0.44 -7.07 2.61
N TRP A 97 -0.13 -6.93 1.32
CA TRP A 97 -0.60 -5.82 0.48
C TRP A 97 -2.10 -5.59 0.57
N ASP A 98 -2.91 -6.65 0.49
CA ASP A 98 -4.37 -6.58 0.45
C ASP A 98 -5.00 -5.96 1.71
N ASN A 99 -4.32 -6.03 2.85
CA ASN A 99 -4.73 -5.38 4.09
C ASN A 99 -4.12 -3.98 4.23
N TYR A 100 -2.86 -3.82 3.85
CA TYR A 100 -2.17 -2.55 3.90
C TYR A 100 -2.82 -1.49 2.99
N VAL A 101 -3.14 -1.85 1.74
CA VAL A 101 -3.71 -0.92 0.75
C VAL A 101 -5.10 -0.41 1.12
N LYS A 102 -5.89 -1.17 1.89
CA LYS A 102 -7.23 -0.78 2.36
C LYS A 102 -7.24 0.29 3.44
N GLY A 103 -6.09 0.52 4.06
CA GLY A 103 -5.90 1.55 5.08
C GLY A 103 -4.61 1.32 5.84
N ARG A 104 -3.78 2.33 5.89
CA ARG A 104 -2.50 2.34 6.60
C ARG A 104 -2.34 3.61 7.41
N VAL A 105 -1.46 3.60 8.39
CA VAL A 105 -1.02 4.84 9.03
C VAL A 105 -0.28 5.68 7.99
N ALA A 106 -0.61 6.97 7.88
CA ALA A 106 0.10 7.87 6.98
C ALA A 106 1.60 7.88 7.32
N ASP A 107 2.45 7.93 6.29
CA ASP A 107 3.91 7.91 6.40
C ASP A 107 4.50 6.65 7.05
N SER A 108 3.70 5.58 7.25
CA SER A 108 4.25 4.30 7.67
C SER A 108 5.10 3.66 6.56
N MET A 109 6.12 2.94 6.99
CA MET A 109 6.96 2.11 6.13
C MET A 109 6.27 0.76 5.94
N TRP A 110 6.37 0.17 4.75
CA TRP A 110 5.78 -1.13 4.47
C TRP A 110 6.84 -2.17 4.14
N CYS A 111 6.85 -3.24 4.92
CA CYS A 111 7.71 -4.39 4.68
C CYS A 111 6.98 -5.67 5.15
N PRO A 112 6.32 -6.39 4.23
CA PRO A 112 5.44 -7.49 4.59
C PRO A 112 6.19 -8.70 5.15
N ILE A 113 5.55 -9.41 6.10
CA ILE A 113 6.05 -10.66 6.67
C ILE A 113 5.09 -11.84 6.45
N PHE A 114 3.96 -11.60 5.79
CA PHE A 114 2.97 -12.63 5.50
C PHE A 114 3.00 -13.07 4.03
N PRO A 115 2.88 -14.38 3.76
CA PRO A 115 2.63 -15.48 4.72
C PRO A 115 3.84 -15.77 5.61
N LEU A 116 3.59 -16.15 6.89
CA LEU A 116 4.66 -16.33 7.88
C LEU A 116 5.62 -17.49 7.56
N GLU A 117 5.21 -18.40 6.70
CA GLU A 117 5.98 -19.55 6.25
C GLU A 117 6.95 -19.23 5.10
N ASP A 118 6.88 -18.02 4.56
CA ASP A 118 7.77 -17.57 3.48
C ASP A 118 9.05 -16.96 4.05
N ASP A 119 10.12 -17.73 4.02
CA ASP A 119 11.42 -17.29 4.53
C ASP A 119 12.05 -16.18 3.66
N SER A 120 11.66 -16.06 2.40
CA SER A 120 12.16 -14.98 1.52
C SER A 120 11.70 -13.60 2.00
N LEU A 121 10.50 -13.50 2.61
CA LEU A 121 10.02 -12.28 3.23
C LEU A 121 10.81 -11.92 4.49
N ALA A 122 11.23 -12.92 5.27
CA ALA A 122 12.08 -12.68 6.41
C ALA A 122 13.48 -12.19 5.99
N GLU A 123 14.07 -12.78 4.95
CA GLU A 123 15.35 -12.33 4.37
C GLU A 123 15.25 -10.90 3.82
N ALA A 124 14.17 -10.59 3.10
CA ALA A 124 13.90 -9.25 2.58
C ALA A 124 13.74 -8.23 3.71
N MET A 125 12.98 -8.57 4.77
CA MET A 125 12.83 -7.71 5.95
C MET A 125 14.16 -7.49 6.68
N GLY A 126 15.00 -8.53 6.80
CA GLY A 126 16.33 -8.41 7.40
C GLY A 126 17.24 -7.45 6.61
N THR A 127 17.17 -7.48 5.29
CA THR A 127 17.87 -6.54 4.41
C THR A 127 17.32 -5.12 4.57
N TYR A 128 16.01 -4.96 4.50
CA TYR A 128 15.31 -3.70 4.68
C TYR A 128 15.65 -3.04 6.02
N ALA A 129 15.69 -3.84 7.10
CA ALA A 129 16.02 -3.35 8.44
C ALA A 129 17.43 -2.75 8.51
N LYS A 130 18.41 -3.40 7.89
CA LYS A 130 19.80 -2.91 7.86
C LYS A 130 19.93 -1.60 7.10
N GLU A 131 19.17 -1.43 6.04
CA GLU A 131 19.23 -0.25 5.17
C GLU A 131 18.42 0.93 5.71
N ASN A 132 17.29 0.67 6.39
CA ASN A 132 16.30 1.71 6.69
C ASN A 132 15.96 1.89 8.17
N LEU A 133 16.34 0.95 9.06
CA LEU A 133 15.91 0.95 10.46
C LEU A 133 17.06 0.89 11.47
N SER A 134 18.31 1.04 11.00
CA SER A 134 19.52 0.90 11.83
C SER A 134 20.05 2.24 12.39
N ASP A 135 19.21 3.27 12.43
CA ASP A 135 19.55 4.63 12.85
C ASP A 135 19.39 4.88 14.37
N GLY A 136 18.96 3.87 15.13
CA GLY A 136 18.75 3.94 16.57
C GLY A 136 17.42 4.54 17.00
N GLN A 137 16.50 4.80 16.08
CA GLN A 137 15.13 5.20 16.41
C GLN A 137 14.31 3.99 16.88
N LYS A 138 13.23 4.26 17.61
CA LYS A 138 12.23 3.25 17.96
C LYS A 138 11.50 2.76 16.71
N ILE A 139 11.08 1.51 16.74
CA ILE A 139 10.34 0.86 15.66
C ILE A 139 9.00 0.36 16.23
N TYR A 140 7.89 0.84 15.69
CA TYR A 140 6.54 0.47 16.08
C TYR A 140 5.94 -0.44 15.00
N ILE A 141 5.79 -1.73 15.29
CA ILE A 141 5.35 -2.76 14.33
C ILE A 141 3.84 -2.84 14.32
N ILE A 142 3.23 -2.68 13.15
CA ILE A 142 1.81 -2.91 12.87
C ILE A 142 1.68 -4.24 12.13
N CYS A 143 1.01 -5.22 12.74
CA CYS A 143 0.49 -6.39 12.02
C CYS A 143 -1.05 -6.42 12.14
N ASN A 144 -1.73 -7.46 11.66
CA ASN A 144 -3.20 -7.50 11.67
C ASN A 144 -3.82 -7.38 13.08
N SER A 145 -3.18 -7.96 14.12
CA SER A 145 -3.75 -8.06 15.49
C SER A 145 -2.74 -7.87 16.63
N GLY A 146 -1.54 -7.38 16.33
CA GLY A 146 -0.48 -7.20 17.34
C GLY A 146 0.05 -8.51 17.96
N LYS A 147 0.09 -9.60 17.17
CA LYS A 147 0.52 -10.94 17.65
C LYS A 147 1.54 -11.57 16.69
N ARG A 148 1.30 -12.76 16.19
CA ARG A 148 2.24 -13.62 15.42
C ARG A 148 3.07 -12.89 14.35
N GLY A 149 2.47 -11.99 13.58
CA GLY A 149 3.21 -11.22 12.57
C GLY A 149 4.21 -10.25 13.19
N ALA A 150 3.83 -9.58 14.27
CA ALA A 150 4.74 -8.69 15.00
C ALA A 150 5.83 -9.49 15.73
N GLU A 151 5.50 -10.66 16.28
CA GLU A 151 6.47 -11.58 16.91
C GLU A 151 7.53 -12.04 15.90
N LYS A 152 7.10 -12.52 14.70
CA LYS A 152 8.05 -12.92 13.64
C LYS A 152 8.90 -11.73 13.20
N ALA A 153 8.29 -10.57 12.93
CA ALA A 153 9.02 -9.37 12.54
C ALA A 153 10.04 -8.94 13.61
N THR A 154 9.65 -8.94 14.89
CA THR A 154 10.58 -8.64 15.99
C THR A 154 11.78 -9.58 16.01
N GLY A 155 11.58 -10.88 15.78
CA GLY A 155 12.67 -11.86 15.65
C GLY A 155 13.62 -11.50 14.52
N VAL A 156 13.08 -11.25 13.32
CA VAL A 156 13.87 -10.88 12.14
C VAL A 156 14.66 -9.58 12.36
N LEU A 157 14.02 -8.55 12.96
CA LEU A 157 14.70 -7.29 13.26
C LEU A 157 15.86 -7.48 14.25
N LYS A 158 15.68 -8.29 15.29
CA LYS A 158 16.76 -8.63 16.23
C LYS A 158 17.90 -9.38 15.55
N GLU A 159 17.60 -10.33 14.68
CA GLU A 159 18.59 -11.06 13.88
C GLU A 159 19.33 -10.15 12.89
N ALA A 160 18.68 -9.11 12.40
CA ALA A 160 19.30 -8.08 11.58
C ALA A 160 20.21 -7.12 12.36
N GLY A 161 20.23 -7.20 13.70
CA GLY A 161 21.09 -6.40 14.59
C GLY A 161 20.40 -5.19 15.22
N ILE A 162 19.08 -5.07 15.12
CA ILE A 162 18.32 -4.00 15.80
C ILE A 162 18.24 -4.34 17.30
N ASP A 163 18.52 -3.35 18.15
CA ASP A 163 18.38 -3.50 19.60
C ASP A 163 16.91 -3.78 19.96
N GLY A 164 16.67 -4.90 20.65
CA GLY A 164 15.31 -5.27 21.07
C GLY A 164 14.59 -4.22 21.94
N SER A 165 15.34 -3.39 22.66
CA SER A 165 14.79 -2.29 23.46
C SER A 165 14.16 -1.18 22.63
N LEU A 166 14.43 -1.14 21.33
CA LEU A 166 13.86 -0.17 20.37
C LEU A 166 12.61 -0.70 19.66
N ILE A 167 12.30 -1.99 19.77
CA ILE A 167 11.23 -2.63 19.01
C ILE A 167 9.97 -2.74 19.86
N TYR A 168 8.88 -2.21 19.36
CA TYR A 168 7.56 -2.20 20.00
C TYR A 168 6.51 -2.74 19.05
N THR A 169 5.54 -3.47 19.58
CA THR A 169 4.35 -3.91 18.85
C THR A 169 3.20 -2.95 19.13
N VAL A 170 2.50 -2.49 18.09
CA VAL A 170 1.24 -1.75 18.27
C VAL A 170 0.20 -2.71 18.86
N GLU A 171 -0.26 -2.40 20.07
CA GLU A 171 -1.23 -3.23 20.79
C GLU A 171 -2.53 -3.36 19.98
N GLY A 172 -2.99 -4.59 19.77
CA GLY A 172 -4.14 -4.88 18.93
C GLY A 172 -3.89 -4.71 17.42
N GLY A 173 -2.74 -4.18 17.01
CA GLY A 173 -2.35 -4.02 15.61
C GLY A 173 -3.30 -3.15 14.80
N ALA A 174 -3.50 -3.48 13.51
CA ALA A 174 -4.39 -2.73 12.62
C ALA A 174 -5.85 -2.69 13.11
N LYS A 175 -6.33 -3.72 13.84
CA LYS A 175 -7.68 -3.71 14.42
C LYS A 175 -7.88 -2.61 15.45
N ALA A 176 -6.88 -2.30 16.25
CA ALA A 176 -6.95 -1.18 17.19
C ALA A 176 -6.94 0.16 16.44
N LEU A 177 -6.11 0.28 15.40
CA LEU A 177 -6.06 1.47 14.54
C LEU A 177 -7.39 1.73 13.80
N GLU A 178 -8.13 0.69 13.38
CA GLU A 178 -9.47 0.84 12.79
C GLU A 178 -10.46 1.52 13.74
N SER A 179 -10.28 1.37 15.05
CA SER A 179 -11.11 1.99 16.06
C SER A 179 -10.73 3.46 16.36
N GLU A 180 -9.55 3.88 15.94
CA GLU A 180 -9.04 5.24 16.12
C GLU A 180 -9.41 6.11 14.92
N LYS A 181 -10.22 7.15 15.16
CA LYS A 181 -10.70 8.02 14.08
C LYS A 181 -9.55 8.70 13.33
N GLY A 182 -9.44 8.43 12.04
CA GLY A 182 -8.44 9.04 11.17
C GLY A 182 -7.03 8.46 11.31
N ALA A 183 -6.87 7.34 12.02
CA ALA A 183 -5.59 6.65 12.12
C ALA A 183 -5.18 5.98 10.81
N LEU A 184 -6.14 5.48 10.06
CA LEU A 184 -5.90 4.82 8.78
C LEU A 184 -6.37 5.68 7.61
N THR A 185 -5.61 5.67 6.53
CA THR A 185 -5.90 6.37 5.28
C THR A 185 -5.54 5.54 4.06
N THR A 186 -6.29 5.72 2.98
CA THR A 186 -5.94 5.25 1.63
C THR A 186 -5.32 6.37 0.78
N ASN A 187 -5.36 7.62 1.25
CA ASN A 187 -4.75 8.75 0.59
C ASN A 187 -3.21 8.68 0.69
N ARG A 188 -2.56 8.60 -0.45
CA ARG A 188 -1.09 8.55 -0.59
C ARG A 188 -0.48 9.88 -1.07
N ALA A 189 -1.31 10.77 -1.58
CA ALA A 189 -0.84 12.03 -2.15
C ALA A 189 -0.33 13.03 -1.11
N ASP A 190 -0.70 12.83 0.15
CA ASP A 190 -0.33 13.69 1.28
C ASP A 190 0.82 13.09 2.13
N GLU A 191 1.46 12.00 1.67
CA GLU A 191 2.68 11.46 2.30
C GLU A 191 3.83 12.45 2.22
N ASP A 192 4.69 12.42 3.24
CA ASP A 192 5.90 13.25 3.30
C ASP A 192 7.04 12.64 2.49
N ILE A 193 6.92 12.73 1.17
CA ILE A 193 7.93 12.34 0.18
C ILE A 193 8.50 13.60 -0.46
N ASP A 194 9.82 13.62 -0.69
CA ASP A 194 10.45 14.67 -1.51
C ASP A 194 10.05 14.51 -2.98
N TRP A 195 8.95 15.20 -3.34
CA TRP A 195 8.35 15.10 -4.67
C TRP A 195 9.21 15.79 -5.72
N LYS A 196 9.94 15.02 -6.53
CA LYS A 196 10.74 15.53 -7.63
C LYS A 196 9.89 15.79 -8.87
N THR A 197 10.25 16.81 -9.62
CA THR A 197 9.59 17.16 -10.88
C THR A 197 10.56 17.13 -12.04
N VAL A 198 10.04 16.97 -13.25
CA VAL A 198 10.75 17.11 -14.52
C VAL A 198 9.98 18.06 -15.42
N ALA A 199 10.69 18.98 -16.07
CA ALA A 199 10.08 19.91 -17.01
C ALA A 199 9.50 19.16 -18.23
N ALA A 200 8.39 19.65 -18.78
CA ALA A 200 7.72 19.06 -19.95
C ALA A 200 8.70 18.84 -21.14
N ALA A 201 9.56 19.82 -21.39
CA ALA A 201 10.54 19.74 -22.48
C ALA A 201 11.58 18.60 -22.29
N ASP A 202 11.94 18.28 -21.06
CA ASP A 202 12.88 17.19 -20.77
C ASP A 202 12.14 15.83 -20.78
N ALA A 203 10.90 15.78 -20.29
CA ALA A 203 10.05 14.60 -20.40
C ALA A 203 9.81 14.20 -21.87
N LEU A 204 9.60 15.16 -22.76
CA LEU A 204 9.42 14.91 -24.20
C LEU A 204 10.67 14.32 -24.88
N LYS A 205 11.87 14.62 -24.39
CA LYS A 205 13.11 13.99 -24.89
C LYS A 205 13.19 12.49 -24.57
N ALA A 206 12.51 12.04 -23.53
CA ALA A 206 12.46 10.64 -23.13
C ALA A 206 11.45 9.82 -23.95
N VAL A 207 10.53 10.46 -24.68
CA VAL A 207 9.47 9.77 -25.44
C VAL A 207 10.09 8.89 -26.53
N GLY A 208 9.76 7.61 -26.52
CA GLY A 208 10.28 6.62 -27.47
C GLY A 208 11.71 6.15 -27.21
N GLY A 209 12.34 6.61 -26.12
CA GLY A 209 13.62 6.09 -25.64
C GLY A 209 13.43 4.82 -24.78
N SER A 210 14.54 4.18 -24.42
CA SER A 210 14.57 2.99 -23.56
C SER A 210 15.14 3.23 -22.17
N ASP A 211 15.76 4.39 -21.91
CA ASP A 211 16.51 4.66 -20.70
C ASP A 211 15.61 5.20 -19.58
N ILE A 212 14.47 5.78 -19.93
CA ILE A 212 13.47 6.35 -19.02
C ILE A 212 12.11 5.76 -19.37
N GLN A 213 11.37 5.37 -18.36
CA GLN A 213 10.00 4.87 -18.51
C GLN A 213 9.02 6.03 -18.30
N ILE A 214 7.97 6.08 -19.10
CA ILE A 214 6.89 7.07 -18.91
C ILE A 214 5.66 6.31 -18.44
N LEU A 215 5.12 6.70 -17.28
CA LEU A 215 3.92 6.14 -16.70
C LEU A 215 2.79 7.15 -16.74
N ASP A 216 1.73 6.85 -17.48
CA ASP A 216 0.51 7.66 -17.55
C ASP A 216 -0.51 7.13 -16.53
N VAL A 217 -0.80 7.93 -15.51
CA VAL A 217 -1.74 7.57 -14.44
C VAL A 217 -3.13 8.19 -14.62
N ARG A 218 -3.44 8.69 -15.81
CA ARG A 218 -4.79 9.14 -16.15
C ARG A 218 -5.73 7.97 -16.40
N ASP A 219 -7.04 8.20 -16.43
CA ASP A 219 -8.00 7.13 -16.73
C ASP A 219 -7.88 6.62 -18.18
N ASN A 220 -8.39 5.40 -18.40
CA ASN A 220 -8.27 4.69 -19.68
C ASN A 220 -8.90 5.47 -20.85
N ASP A 221 -10.05 6.11 -20.62
CA ASP A 221 -10.73 6.87 -21.67
C ASP A 221 -9.94 8.13 -22.07
N THR A 222 -9.27 8.74 -21.10
CA THR A 222 -8.40 9.90 -21.35
C THR A 222 -7.11 9.48 -22.05
N TYR A 223 -6.52 8.37 -21.62
CA TYR A 223 -5.34 7.79 -22.26
C TYR A 223 -5.61 7.42 -23.72
N ALA A 224 -6.72 6.75 -24.01
CA ALA A 224 -7.11 6.34 -25.35
C ALA A 224 -7.35 7.54 -26.32
N LYS A 225 -7.75 8.70 -25.79
CA LYS A 225 -7.91 9.94 -26.58
C LYS A 225 -6.59 10.60 -26.96
N GLY A 226 -5.50 10.25 -26.27
CA GLY A 226 -4.17 10.75 -26.56
C GLY A 226 -3.21 10.54 -25.38
N HIS A 227 -2.05 9.97 -25.67
CA HIS A 227 -1.00 9.65 -24.71
C HIS A 227 0.38 9.86 -25.30
N LEU A 228 1.41 9.90 -24.50
CA LEU A 228 2.79 9.93 -24.97
C LEU A 228 3.17 8.56 -25.53
N LYS A 229 3.80 8.53 -26.72
CA LYS A 229 4.17 7.31 -27.39
C LYS A 229 5.04 6.40 -26.51
N GLY A 230 4.62 5.14 -26.33
CA GLY A 230 5.34 4.15 -25.54
C GLY A 230 5.20 4.33 -24.03
N SER A 231 4.27 5.19 -23.57
CA SER A 231 3.95 5.25 -22.14
C SER A 231 3.19 4.01 -21.69
N ILE A 232 3.55 3.54 -20.48
CA ILE A 232 2.81 2.50 -19.77
C ILE A 232 1.61 3.16 -19.09
N GLN A 233 0.46 2.48 -18.99
CA GLN A 233 -0.75 3.06 -18.44
C GLN A 233 -1.25 2.31 -17.21
N SER A 234 -1.57 3.06 -16.13
CA SER A 234 -2.29 2.53 -14.98
C SER A 234 -3.11 3.62 -14.33
N SER A 235 -4.45 3.50 -14.37
CA SER A 235 -5.35 4.55 -13.90
C SER A 235 -5.30 4.75 -12.38
N LEU A 236 -4.97 5.96 -11.96
CA LEU A 236 -5.12 6.45 -10.59
C LEU A 236 -6.07 7.66 -10.52
N LYS A 237 -7.10 7.69 -11.36
CA LYS A 237 -8.12 8.74 -11.29
C LYS A 237 -8.77 8.81 -9.91
N GLU A 238 -9.14 7.65 -9.39
CA GLU A 238 -9.64 7.48 -8.03
C GLU A 238 -8.46 7.14 -7.12
N ILE A 239 -7.77 8.19 -6.65
CA ILE A 239 -6.49 8.07 -5.92
C ILE A 239 -6.57 7.30 -4.60
N GLU A 240 -7.75 7.22 -4.00
CA GLU A 240 -8.01 6.54 -2.72
C GLU A 240 -8.64 5.15 -2.91
N ASP A 241 -8.85 4.69 -4.14
CA ASP A 241 -9.38 3.37 -4.41
C ASP A 241 -8.30 2.28 -4.24
N PRO A 242 -8.43 1.38 -3.26
CA PRO A 242 -7.50 0.27 -3.06
C PRO A 242 -7.34 -0.63 -4.30
N ALA A 243 -8.40 -0.79 -5.11
CA ALA A 243 -8.33 -1.60 -6.32
C ALA A 243 -7.44 -0.95 -7.39
N ALA A 244 -7.57 0.36 -7.60
CA ALA A 244 -6.71 1.11 -8.51
C ALA A 244 -5.25 1.10 -8.06
N GLN A 245 -4.99 1.32 -6.77
CA GLN A 245 -3.64 1.22 -6.19
C GLN A 245 -3.05 -0.18 -6.33
N THR A 246 -3.86 -1.24 -6.15
CA THR A 246 -3.42 -2.63 -6.32
C THR A 246 -3.09 -2.96 -7.77
N ALA A 247 -3.92 -2.50 -8.72
CA ALA A 247 -3.65 -2.69 -10.14
C ALA A 247 -2.32 -2.03 -10.53
N MET A 248 -2.08 -0.81 -10.07
CA MET A 248 -0.81 -0.12 -10.30
C MET A 248 0.38 -0.82 -9.64
N TYR A 249 0.26 -1.27 -8.39
CA TYR A 249 1.31 -2.01 -7.69
C TYR A 249 1.74 -3.24 -8.48
N LYS A 250 0.79 -4.03 -8.95
CA LYS A 250 1.04 -5.24 -9.76
C LYS A 250 1.71 -4.89 -11.09
N MET A 251 1.16 -3.93 -11.83
CA MET A 251 1.74 -3.46 -13.08
C MET A 251 3.18 -2.98 -12.89
N ALA A 252 3.46 -2.19 -11.86
CA ALA A 252 4.81 -1.71 -11.58
C ALA A 252 5.79 -2.86 -11.33
N LYS A 253 5.36 -3.90 -10.60
CA LYS A 253 6.19 -5.08 -10.31
C LYS A 253 6.40 -6.01 -11.51
N GLU A 254 5.43 -6.12 -12.39
CA GLU A 254 5.41 -7.10 -13.48
C GLU A 254 5.93 -6.53 -14.80
N GLU A 255 5.72 -5.24 -15.06
CA GLU A 255 5.93 -4.62 -16.36
C GLU A 255 7.01 -3.52 -16.37
N MET A 256 7.44 -3.02 -15.18
CA MET A 256 8.40 -1.93 -15.11
C MET A 256 9.75 -2.36 -14.53
N ASP A 257 10.79 -1.65 -14.93
CA ASP A 257 12.17 -1.88 -14.49
C ASP A 257 12.53 -0.91 -13.36
N PRO A 258 12.69 -1.38 -12.10
CA PRO A 258 12.96 -0.50 -10.96
C PRO A 258 14.35 0.16 -11.00
N SER A 259 15.25 -0.28 -11.89
CA SER A 259 16.58 0.32 -12.07
C SER A 259 16.56 1.57 -12.94
N LYS A 260 15.44 1.88 -13.61
CA LYS A 260 15.31 3.02 -14.53
C LYS A 260 14.50 4.15 -13.92
N PRO A 261 14.84 5.41 -14.23
CA PRO A 261 13.98 6.54 -13.89
C PRO A 261 12.59 6.42 -14.51
N VAL A 262 11.59 6.93 -13.78
CA VAL A 262 10.19 6.95 -14.23
C VAL A 262 9.65 8.37 -14.20
N TYR A 263 9.08 8.79 -15.29
CA TYR A 263 8.38 10.08 -15.42
C TYR A 263 6.87 9.83 -15.39
N LEU A 264 6.20 10.38 -14.38
CA LEU A 264 4.77 10.17 -14.17
C LEU A 264 3.96 11.30 -14.81
N LEU A 265 3.11 10.95 -15.77
CA LEU A 265 2.14 11.84 -16.40
C LEU A 265 0.78 11.68 -15.72
N CYS A 266 0.23 12.77 -15.22
CA CYS A 266 -1.17 12.81 -14.78
C CYS A 266 -1.87 14.02 -15.37
N TYR A 267 -3.11 14.33 -14.93
CA TYR A 267 -3.88 15.46 -15.47
C TYR A 267 -3.20 16.81 -15.27
N SER A 268 -2.51 17.03 -14.16
CA SER A 268 -2.01 18.36 -13.75
C SER A 268 -0.68 18.33 -12.98
N GLY A 269 0.05 17.22 -13.00
CA GLY A 269 1.30 17.10 -12.25
C GLY A 269 1.11 17.14 -10.72
N ASN A 270 0.07 16.48 -10.17
CA ASN A 270 -0.21 16.54 -8.74
C ASN A 270 -0.73 15.19 -8.21
N LYS A 271 -1.86 15.15 -7.50
CA LYS A 271 -2.31 14.05 -6.62
C LYS A 271 -2.19 12.65 -7.22
N CYS A 272 -2.65 12.42 -8.46
CA CYS A 272 -2.53 11.10 -9.08
C CYS A 272 -1.06 10.67 -9.25
N ALA A 273 -0.18 11.59 -9.68
CA ALA A 273 1.24 11.29 -9.82
C ALA A 273 1.92 11.05 -8.46
N LYS A 274 1.59 11.83 -7.43
CA LYS A 274 2.05 11.60 -6.06
C LYS A 274 1.61 10.25 -5.54
N THR A 275 0.32 9.89 -5.71
CA THR A 275 -0.18 8.55 -5.38
C THR A 275 0.60 7.48 -6.12
N GLY A 276 0.88 7.69 -7.41
CA GLY A 276 1.69 6.78 -8.21
C GLY A 276 3.08 6.56 -7.65
N ILE A 277 3.79 7.64 -7.30
CA ILE A 277 5.12 7.53 -6.68
C ILE A 277 5.08 6.75 -5.37
N SER A 278 4.10 7.03 -4.50
CA SER A 278 3.97 6.28 -3.23
C SER A 278 3.69 4.79 -3.45
N VAL A 279 2.86 4.42 -4.44
CA VAL A 279 2.63 3.01 -4.79
C VAL A 279 3.90 2.37 -5.36
N MET A 280 4.65 3.09 -6.21
CA MET A 280 5.90 2.60 -6.79
C MET A 280 6.99 2.42 -5.72
N LYS A 281 7.07 3.30 -4.74
CA LYS A 281 7.94 3.14 -3.57
C LYS A 281 7.70 1.78 -2.90
N ASP A 282 6.44 1.45 -2.64
CA ASP A 282 6.08 0.16 -2.04
C ASP A 282 6.33 -1.02 -3.01
N ALA A 283 6.33 -0.80 -4.32
CA ALA A 283 6.72 -1.79 -5.32
C ALA A 283 8.23 -2.00 -5.46
N GLY A 284 9.05 -1.23 -4.71
CA GLY A 284 10.51 -1.38 -4.66
C GLY A 284 11.27 -0.42 -5.57
N PHE A 285 10.64 0.64 -6.07
CA PHE A 285 11.32 1.68 -6.82
C PHE A 285 11.97 2.70 -5.87
N ASP A 286 13.15 3.14 -6.23
CA ASP A 286 13.81 4.24 -5.54
C ASP A 286 13.10 5.56 -5.85
N VAL A 287 12.58 6.23 -4.81
CA VAL A 287 11.86 7.51 -4.95
C VAL A 287 12.74 8.60 -5.58
N ASP A 288 14.05 8.49 -5.47
CA ASP A 288 15.00 9.41 -6.08
C ASP A 288 15.02 9.34 -7.61
N ASN A 289 14.50 8.26 -8.17
CA ASN A 289 14.36 8.03 -9.61
C ASN A 289 12.93 8.24 -10.13
N LEU A 290 12.01 8.76 -9.31
CA LEU A 290 10.61 8.99 -9.69
C LEU A 290 10.32 10.50 -9.81
N PHE A 291 9.81 10.93 -10.95
CA PHE A 291 9.62 12.34 -11.26
C PHE A 291 8.21 12.61 -11.77
N ILE A 292 7.60 13.67 -11.28
CA ILE A 292 6.30 14.17 -11.77
C ILE A 292 6.54 15.09 -12.96
N ILE A 293 5.89 14.84 -14.10
CA ILE A 293 5.92 15.77 -15.23
C ILE A 293 5.16 17.04 -14.84
N GLU A 294 5.85 18.17 -14.85
CA GLU A 294 5.29 19.48 -14.49
C GLU A 294 4.06 19.81 -15.32
N ASN A 295 3.02 20.32 -14.67
CA ASN A 295 1.71 20.61 -15.25
C ASN A 295 0.99 19.40 -15.86
N GLY A 296 1.62 18.23 -15.96
CA GLY A 296 1.04 17.01 -16.51
C GLY A 296 0.44 17.22 -17.91
N ALA A 297 -0.72 16.61 -18.17
CA ALA A 297 -1.44 16.73 -19.43
C ALA A 297 -2.07 18.11 -19.69
N LYS A 298 -1.96 19.07 -18.78
CA LYS A 298 -2.34 20.48 -19.02
C LYS A 298 -1.27 21.24 -19.78
N ASP A 299 -0.04 20.76 -19.79
CA ASP A 299 1.04 21.37 -20.56
C ASP A 299 0.75 21.25 -22.07
N LYS A 300 0.92 22.35 -22.82
CA LYS A 300 0.57 22.41 -24.24
C LYS A 300 1.52 21.60 -25.12
N ASP A 301 2.78 21.54 -24.74
CA ASP A 301 3.78 20.81 -25.51
C ASP A 301 3.59 19.30 -25.30
N ILE A 302 3.26 18.89 -24.07
CA ILE A 302 2.84 17.50 -23.77
C ILE A 302 1.61 17.11 -24.58
N GLN A 303 0.56 17.97 -24.62
CA GLN A 303 -0.65 17.71 -25.42
C GLN A 303 -0.35 17.59 -26.92
N ALA A 304 0.53 18.44 -27.45
CA ALA A 304 0.91 18.43 -28.86
C ALA A 304 1.70 17.15 -29.26
N ALA A 305 2.30 16.46 -28.29
CA ALA A 305 3.06 15.23 -28.50
C ALA A 305 2.22 13.95 -28.32
N PHE A 306 0.94 14.07 -27.97
CA PHE A 306 0.07 12.92 -27.83
C PHE A 306 -0.19 12.22 -29.17
N VAL A 307 -0.19 10.90 -29.12
CA VAL A 307 -0.60 10.00 -30.20
C VAL A 307 -1.88 9.29 -29.82
N THR A 308 -2.64 8.86 -30.82
CA THR A 308 -3.80 7.97 -30.69
C THR A 308 -3.46 6.71 -31.47
N GLU A 309 -3.21 5.62 -30.78
CA GLU A 309 -2.98 4.30 -31.42
C GLU A 309 -4.20 3.41 -31.22
#